data_ad681cf8ecbc352719ba2f5f3cd4c04c
#
_entry.id   ad681cf8ecbc352719ba2f5f3cd4c04c
#
_cell.length_a   1.000
_cell.length_b   1.000
_cell.length_c   1.000
_cell.angle_alpha   90.00
_cell.angle_beta   90.00
_cell.angle_gamma   90.00
#
_symmetry.space_group_name_H-M   'P 1'
#
loop_
_entity.id
_entity.type
_entity.pdbx_description
1 polymer ?
#
loop_
_entity_poly.entity_id
_entity_poly.type
_entity_poly.pdbx_seq_one_letter_code
_entity_poly.pdbx_strand_id
1 'polypeptide(L)'
;MAVRSEHNSLEEFIKAISSAAERERVGFVSFTQWPFALAALAETALTMQAMGSKIYVAFWADRTPMKDTGWSTHRLFARLFGSRTSDECVEDSLVAAHGSDVSVISPPIKQWRAPADVRIREPLNRSAIRKISYRGSPMGRAMLQIRPDTETPITDAYFWPRRLLDSAACSYAWVYDQTRALIEQHALTSIVIYNGRFLHDRAASAAGEAAGIRVLYYDTGGIDTDFDL
;
A
#
# COMPACT_ATOMS: atom_id res chain seq x y z
N MET A 1 -27.99 -3.34 -47.18
CA MET A 1 -28.23 -2.20 -46.29
C MET A 1 -28.18 -2.58 -44.84
N ALA A 2 -27.08 -3.22 -44.37
CA ALA A 2 -26.97 -3.79 -43.01
C ALA A 2 -25.61 -3.56 -42.32
N VAL A 3 -24.74 -2.67 -42.84
CA VAL A 3 -23.40 -2.45 -42.31
C VAL A 3 -23.32 -1.21 -41.37
N ARG A 4 -24.37 -0.42 -41.24
CA ARG A 4 -24.36 0.80 -40.40
C ARG A 4 -24.71 0.58 -38.91
N SER A 5 -25.26 -0.56 -38.52
CA SER A 5 -25.70 -0.77 -37.10
C SER A 5 -24.62 -1.28 -36.16
N GLU A 6 -23.59 -1.97 -36.69
CA GLU A 6 -22.53 -2.55 -35.83
C GLU A 6 -21.45 -1.51 -35.44
N HIS A 7 -21.23 -0.50 -36.28
CA HIS A 7 -20.26 0.57 -35.97
C HIS A 7 -20.72 1.48 -34.81
N ASN A 8 -22.01 1.75 -34.71
CA ASN A 8 -22.53 2.56 -33.61
C ASN A 8 -22.42 1.87 -32.25
N SER A 9 -22.54 0.56 -32.21
CA SER A 9 -22.43 -0.21 -30.94
C SER A 9 -20.99 -0.24 -30.40
N LEU A 10 -19.98 -0.29 -31.27
CA LEU A 10 -18.57 -0.29 -30.87
C LEU A 10 -18.13 1.10 -30.39
N GLU A 11 -18.54 2.17 -31.07
CA GLU A 11 -18.26 3.55 -30.64
C GLU A 11 -18.95 3.88 -29.30
N GLU A 12 -20.20 3.47 -29.12
CA GLU A 12 -20.92 3.63 -27.86
C GLU A 12 -20.28 2.81 -26.72
N PHE A 13 -19.82 1.59 -27.01
CA PHE A 13 -19.11 0.75 -26.05
C PHE A 13 -17.76 1.36 -25.66
N ILE A 14 -16.97 1.84 -26.63
CA ILE A 14 -15.70 2.53 -26.38
C ILE A 14 -15.95 3.81 -25.57
N LYS A 15 -16.99 4.59 -25.91
CA LYS A 15 -17.36 5.80 -25.19
C LYS A 15 -17.83 5.51 -23.76
N ALA A 16 -18.57 4.42 -23.56
CA ALA A 16 -19.00 3.98 -22.23
C ALA A 16 -17.80 3.52 -21.37
N ILE A 17 -16.85 2.78 -21.94
CA ILE A 17 -15.61 2.40 -21.27
C ILE A 17 -14.78 3.64 -20.93
N SER A 18 -14.54 4.53 -21.88
CA SER A 18 -13.79 5.77 -21.66
C SER A 18 -14.46 6.65 -20.61
N SER A 19 -15.78 6.82 -20.64
CA SER A 19 -16.50 7.62 -19.65
C SER A 19 -16.50 7.00 -18.25
N ALA A 20 -16.42 5.69 -18.14
CA ALA A 20 -16.27 4.99 -16.87
C ALA A 20 -14.83 5.13 -16.33
N ALA A 21 -13.82 5.00 -17.20
CA ALA A 21 -12.41 5.16 -16.87
C ALA A 21 -12.06 6.60 -16.46
N GLU A 22 -12.60 7.62 -17.14
CA GLU A 22 -12.41 9.04 -16.81
C GLU A 22 -12.87 9.41 -15.38
N ARG A 23 -13.71 8.58 -14.77
CA ARG A 23 -14.19 8.78 -13.40
C ARG A 23 -13.39 8.01 -12.36
N GLU A 24 -12.54 7.12 -12.77
CA GLU A 24 -11.77 6.31 -11.83
C GLU A 24 -10.59 7.11 -11.26
N ARG A 25 -10.51 7.15 -9.92
CA ARG A 25 -9.42 7.78 -9.18
C ARG A 25 -8.72 6.68 -8.39
N VAL A 26 -7.52 6.34 -8.83
CA VAL A 26 -6.78 5.18 -8.32
C VAL A 26 -5.62 5.64 -7.47
N GLY A 27 -5.58 5.18 -6.22
CA GLY A 27 -4.46 5.42 -5.31
C GLY A 27 -3.51 4.23 -5.28
N PHE A 28 -2.26 4.42 -5.63
CA PHE A 28 -1.19 3.44 -5.42
C PHE A 28 -0.50 3.75 -4.09
N VAL A 29 -0.56 2.82 -3.14
CA VAL A 29 0.04 2.99 -1.81
C VAL A 29 1.16 1.96 -1.66
N SER A 30 2.40 2.43 -1.63
CA SER A 30 3.58 1.58 -1.56
C SER A 30 4.40 1.83 -0.31
N PHE A 31 4.77 0.75 0.35
CA PHE A 31 5.66 0.71 1.51
C PHE A 31 6.94 -0.08 1.21
N THR A 32 7.05 -0.61 0.02
CA THR A 32 8.23 -1.34 -0.42
C THR A 32 9.22 -0.43 -1.14
N GLN A 33 10.48 -0.80 -1.09
CA GLN A 33 11.57 -0.18 -1.84
C GLN A 33 12.23 -1.18 -2.80
N TRP A 34 11.63 -2.34 -2.96
CA TRP A 34 12.17 -3.34 -3.89
C TRP A 34 12.03 -2.84 -5.32
N PRO A 35 13.13 -2.76 -6.09
CA PRO A 35 13.09 -2.22 -7.44
C PRO A 35 12.07 -2.91 -8.35
N PHE A 36 11.93 -4.23 -8.22
CA PHE A 36 10.95 -5.01 -8.99
C PHE A 36 9.50 -4.64 -8.66
N ALA A 37 9.19 -4.49 -7.38
CA ALA A 37 7.85 -4.10 -6.96
C ALA A 37 7.53 -2.66 -7.39
N LEU A 38 8.50 -1.76 -7.34
CA LEU A 38 8.35 -0.39 -7.82
C LEU A 38 8.20 -0.32 -9.35
N ALA A 39 8.93 -1.17 -10.10
CA ALA A 39 8.75 -1.27 -11.54
C ALA A 39 7.35 -1.78 -11.92
N ALA A 40 6.87 -2.83 -11.26
CA ALA A 40 5.52 -3.35 -11.46
C ALA A 40 4.44 -2.32 -11.08
N LEU A 41 4.65 -1.54 -10.00
CA LEU A 41 3.79 -0.44 -9.63
C LEU A 41 3.74 0.61 -10.75
N ALA A 42 4.89 1.04 -11.25
CA ALA A 42 4.97 2.03 -12.31
C ALA A 42 4.26 1.56 -13.58
N GLU A 43 4.52 0.34 -14.04
CA GLU A 43 3.87 -0.25 -15.22
C GLU A 43 2.35 -0.31 -15.04
N THR A 44 1.88 -0.77 -13.88
CA THR A 44 0.45 -0.86 -13.58
C THR A 44 -0.19 0.54 -13.55
N ALA A 45 0.46 1.52 -12.89
CA ALA A 45 -0.03 2.90 -12.82
C ALA A 45 -0.15 3.54 -14.21
N LEU A 46 0.87 3.34 -15.06
CA LEU A 46 0.89 3.85 -16.43
C LEU A 46 -0.19 3.20 -17.31
N THR A 47 -0.39 1.91 -17.15
CA THR A 47 -1.45 1.19 -17.86
C THR A 47 -2.82 1.72 -17.48
N MET A 48 -3.10 1.89 -16.19
CA MET A 48 -4.39 2.44 -15.72
C MET A 48 -4.57 3.91 -16.15
N GLN A 49 -3.51 4.70 -16.16
CA GLN A 49 -3.55 6.07 -16.65
C GLN A 49 -3.85 6.10 -18.17
N ALA A 50 -3.22 5.24 -18.96
CA ALA A 50 -3.51 5.13 -20.39
C ALA A 50 -4.96 4.69 -20.67
N MET A 51 -5.62 4.03 -19.72
CA MET A 51 -7.04 3.68 -19.75
C MET A 51 -7.96 4.81 -19.27
N GLY A 52 -7.42 6.00 -18.97
CA GLY A 52 -8.17 7.19 -18.57
C GLY A 52 -8.33 7.38 -17.05
N SER A 53 -7.70 6.56 -16.22
CA SER A 53 -7.74 6.73 -14.76
C SER A 53 -6.85 7.89 -14.30
N LYS A 54 -7.30 8.64 -13.30
CA LYS A 54 -6.46 9.60 -12.59
C LYS A 54 -5.68 8.91 -11.49
N ILE A 55 -4.35 9.00 -11.52
CA ILE A 55 -3.44 8.24 -10.68
C ILE A 55 -2.87 9.09 -9.54
N TYR A 56 -2.90 8.55 -8.33
CA TYR A 56 -2.30 9.12 -7.14
C TYR A 56 -1.32 8.11 -6.55
N VAL A 57 -0.04 8.48 -6.43
CA VAL A 57 1.00 7.57 -5.96
C VAL A 57 1.56 8.04 -4.63
N ALA A 58 1.52 7.17 -3.63
CA ALA A 58 1.99 7.40 -2.28
C ALA A 58 3.16 6.47 -1.94
N PHE A 59 4.38 7.01 -1.92
CA PHE A 59 5.59 6.30 -1.48
C PHE A 59 5.87 6.66 -0.02
N TRP A 60 5.46 5.79 0.91
CA TRP A 60 5.52 6.11 2.35
C TRP A 60 6.45 5.21 3.17
N ALA A 61 7.27 4.40 2.53
CA ALA A 61 8.16 3.46 3.21
C ALA A 61 9.04 4.11 4.30
N ASP A 62 9.49 5.35 4.08
CA ASP A 62 10.30 6.12 5.03
C ASP A 62 9.54 6.80 6.15
N ARG A 63 8.26 6.93 5.98
CA ARG A 63 7.42 7.76 6.84
C ARG A 63 6.77 6.96 7.95
N THR A 64 6.80 5.63 7.86
CA THR A 64 6.19 4.75 8.85
C THR A 64 6.97 4.79 10.18
N PRO A 65 6.29 4.73 11.34
CA PRO A 65 6.93 4.65 12.65
C PRO A 65 7.86 3.44 12.82
N MET A 66 7.49 2.31 12.23
CA MET A 66 8.33 1.12 12.17
C MET A 66 9.11 1.14 10.86
N LYS A 67 10.40 1.36 10.95
CA LYS A 67 11.30 1.22 9.81
C LYS A 67 11.60 -0.26 9.62
N ASP A 68 11.45 -0.72 8.40
CA ASP A 68 11.93 -2.04 8.02
C ASP A 68 13.46 -2.05 8.15
N THR A 69 13.95 -2.83 9.11
CA THR A 69 15.36 -2.79 9.52
C THR A 69 16.31 -3.29 8.42
N GLY A 70 15.82 -4.11 7.49
CA GLY A 70 16.63 -4.61 6.37
C GLY A 70 16.99 -3.54 5.34
N TRP A 71 16.18 -2.49 5.20
CA TRP A 71 16.32 -1.48 4.16
C TRP A 71 16.87 -0.14 4.65
N SER A 72 16.87 0.11 5.95
CA SER A 72 17.46 1.32 6.54
C SER A 72 18.96 1.44 6.27
N THR A 73 19.65 0.31 6.17
CA THR A 73 21.08 0.25 5.81
C THR A 73 21.30 0.62 4.35
N HIS A 74 20.46 0.15 3.43
CA HIS A 74 20.59 0.48 1.99
C HIS A 74 20.41 1.98 1.73
N ARG A 75 19.47 2.63 2.40
CA ARG A 75 19.30 4.09 2.32
C ARG A 75 20.42 4.88 2.97
N LEU A 76 20.95 4.39 4.08
CA LEU A 76 22.12 5.01 4.68
C LEU A 76 23.29 4.96 3.71
N PHE A 77 23.52 3.82 3.06
CA PHE A 77 24.54 3.70 2.01
C PHE A 77 24.24 4.59 0.80
N ALA A 78 23.01 4.60 0.30
CA ALA A 78 22.63 5.45 -0.81
C ALA A 78 22.91 6.94 -0.51
N ARG A 79 22.52 7.42 0.68
CA ARG A 79 22.79 8.80 1.12
C ARG A 79 24.29 9.08 1.32
N LEU A 80 25.04 8.14 1.88
CA LEU A 80 26.49 8.31 2.09
C LEU A 80 27.27 8.38 0.77
N PHE A 81 26.81 7.69 -0.26
CA PHE A 81 27.44 7.69 -1.59
C PHE A 81 26.77 8.65 -2.58
N GLY A 82 25.84 9.51 -2.13
CA GLY A 82 25.17 10.47 -2.97
C GLY A 82 24.29 9.86 -4.06
N SER A 83 23.92 8.59 -3.93
CA SER A 83 23.02 7.91 -4.87
C SER A 83 21.56 8.15 -4.51
N ARG A 84 20.70 8.21 -5.54
CA ARG A 84 19.26 8.32 -5.37
C ARG A 84 18.68 6.99 -4.94
N THR A 85 17.62 7.05 -4.14
CA THR A 85 16.86 5.86 -3.74
C THR A 85 15.97 5.38 -4.90
N SER A 86 15.60 4.10 -4.91
CA SER A 86 14.78 3.55 -6.01
C SER A 86 13.40 4.20 -6.10
N ASP A 87 12.81 4.58 -4.97
CA ASP A 87 11.54 5.31 -4.91
C ASP A 87 11.65 6.72 -5.49
N GLU A 88 12.74 7.47 -5.21
CA GLU A 88 12.99 8.78 -5.83
C GLU A 88 13.15 8.68 -7.35
N CYS A 89 13.82 7.63 -7.85
CA CYS A 89 13.95 7.41 -9.28
C CYS A 89 12.62 7.08 -9.95
N VAL A 90 11.80 6.25 -9.31
CA VAL A 90 10.47 5.89 -9.85
C VAL A 90 9.52 7.08 -9.78
N GLU A 91 9.55 7.86 -8.69
CA GLU A 91 8.77 9.09 -8.54
C GLU A 91 9.04 10.06 -9.69
N ASP A 92 10.32 10.37 -9.95
CA ASP A 92 10.69 11.27 -11.03
C ASP A 92 10.31 10.71 -12.41
N SER A 93 10.47 9.40 -12.61
CA SER A 93 10.12 8.77 -13.88
C SER A 93 8.61 8.84 -14.14
N LEU A 94 7.79 8.62 -13.12
CA LEU A 94 6.34 8.74 -13.22
C LEU A 94 5.90 10.18 -13.51
N VAL A 95 6.48 11.15 -12.81
CA VAL A 95 6.18 12.58 -13.01
C VAL A 95 6.64 13.05 -14.38
N ALA A 96 7.85 12.68 -14.80
CA ALA A 96 8.42 13.09 -16.08
C ALA A 96 7.66 12.47 -17.28
N ALA A 97 7.19 11.22 -17.14
CA ALA A 97 6.53 10.52 -18.24
C ALA A 97 5.09 11.00 -18.50
N HIS A 98 4.36 11.50 -17.49
CA HIS A 98 2.89 11.57 -17.55
C HIS A 98 2.25 12.90 -17.13
N GLY A 99 3.02 13.94 -16.86
CA GLY A 99 2.49 15.30 -16.65
C GLY A 99 1.45 15.38 -15.51
N SER A 100 0.29 16.02 -15.76
CA SER A 100 -0.68 16.36 -14.73
C SER A 100 -1.59 15.22 -14.25
N ASP A 101 -1.57 14.08 -14.93
CA ASP A 101 -2.51 12.98 -14.64
C ASP A 101 -1.97 11.98 -13.60
N VAL A 102 -0.70 12.08 -13.25
CA VAL A 102 -0.07 11.35 -12.15
C VAL A 102 0.36 12.32 -11.07
N SER A 103 -0.13 12.12 -9.85
CA SER A 103 0.20 12.96 -8.69
C SER A 103 0.91 12.13 -7.63
N VAL A 104 2.11 12.55 -7.23
CA VAL A 104 2.82 11.96 -6.09
C VAL A 104 2.39 12.64 -4.81
N ILE A 105 1.94 11.84 -3.86
CA ILE A 105 1.25 12.32 -2.66
C ILE A 105 2.09 12.08 -1.40
N SER A 106 2.37 13.15 -0.68
CA SER A 106 2.89 13.08 0.68
C SER A 106 1.79 12.62 1.67
N PRO A 107 2.17 12.03 2.83
CA PRO A 107 1.19 11.64 3.84
C PRO A 107 0.25 12.81 4.19
N PRO A 108 -1.09 12.63 4.08
CA PRO A 108 -2.05 13.71 4.28
C PRO A 108 -2.03 14.30 5.69
N ILE A 109 -1.87 13.44 6.70
CA ILE A 109 -1.85 13.88 8.11
C ILE A 109 -0.42 14.21 8.54
N LYS A 110 -0.05 15.49 8.49
CA LYS A 110 1.32 15.96 8.82
C LYS A 110 1.69 15.79 10.29
N GLN A 111 0.75 15.98 11.21
CA GLN A 111 0.97 15.93 12.66
C GLN A 111 0.22 14.76 13.30
N TRP A 112 0.41 13.56 12.74
CA TRP A 112 -0.20 12.35 13.29
C TRP A 112 0.41 12.00 14.65
N ARG A 113 -0.45 11.61 15.58
CA ARG A 113 -0.06 11.08 16.89
C ARG A 113 -0.75 9.76 17.13
N ALA A 114 0.00 8.78 17.62
CA ALA A 114 -0.57 7.48 17.95
C ALA A 114 -1.66 7.63 19.03
N PRO A 115 -2.87 7.15 18.76
CA PRO A 115 -3.92 7.09 19.78
C PRO A 115 -3.49 6.29 21.00
N ALA A 116 -4.00 6.63 22.18
CA ALA A 116 -3.56 6.03 23.44
C ALA A 116 -3.89 4.53 23.52
N ASP A 117 -4.97 4.10 22.89
CA ASP A 117 -5.44 2.72 22.80
C ASP A 117 -4.62 1.83 21.85
N VAL A 118 -3.80 2.45 20.99
CA VAL A 118 -2.87 1.72 20.10
C VAL A 118 -1.59 1.35 20.83
N ARG A 119 -1.22 2.06 21.89
CA ARG A 119 0.05 1.89 22.60
C ARG A 119 0.13 0.57 23.34
N ILE A 120 1.10 -0.27 22.99
CA ILE A 120 1.37 -1.53 23.65
C ILE A 120 2.31 -1.28 24.85
N ARG A 121 1.83 -1.59 26.04
CA ARG A 121 2.53 -1.28 27.29
C ARG A 121 3.32 -2.44 27.90
N GLU A 122 3.04 -3.66 27.44
CA GLU A 122 3.61 -4.89 27.98
C GLU A 122 3.95 -5.89 26.86
N PRO A 123 4.83 -6.87 27.12
CA PRO A 123 5.03 -8.00 26.20
C PRO A 123 3.76 -8.84 26.10
N LEU A 124 3.41 -9.28 24.89
CA LEU A 124 2.21 -10.06 24.64
C LEU A 124 2.57 -11.38 23.94
N ASN A 125 1.82 -12.43 24.27
CA ASN A 125 1.89 -13.69 23.54
C ASN A 125 1.02 -13.64 22.28
N ARG A 126 1.15 -14.67 21.42
CA ARG A 126 0.43 -14.76 20.15
C ARG A 126 -1.08 -14.65 20.30
N SER A 127 -1.66 -15.29 21.30
CA SER A 127 -3.11 -15.29 21.55
C SER A 127 -3.62 -13.89 21.91
N ALA A 128 -2.89 -13.16 22.75
CA ALA A 128 -3.21 -11.78 23.11
C ALA A 128 -3.06 -10.84 21.91
N ILE A 129 -1.96 -10.97 21.13
CA ILE A 129 -1.73 -10.16 19.93
C ILE A 129 -2.88 -10.32 18.94
N ARG A 130 -3.35 -11.55 18.68
CA ARG A 130 -4.44 -11.81 17.72
C ARG A 130 -5.72 -11.07 18.03
N LYS A 131 -5.97 -10.68 19.27
CA LYS A 131 -7.19 -9.98 19.72
C LYS A 131 -7.10 -8.48 19.52
N ILE A 132 -5.93 -7.95 19.19
CA ILE A 132 -5.74 -6.52 19.02
C ILE A 132 -6.44 -6.08 17.74
N SER A 133 -7.23 -5.03 17.84
CA SER A 133 -7.89 -4.40 16.70
C SER A 133 -7.67 -2.91 16.69
N TYR A 134 -7.77 -2.31 15.52
CA TYR A 134 -7.75 -0.85 15.34
C TYR A 134 -8.90 -0.44 14.43
N ARG A 135 -9.79 0.41 14.93
CA ARG A 135 -11.01 0.86 14.21
C ARG A 135 -11.79 -0.30 13.58
N GLY A 136 -11.91 -1.41 14.31
CA GLY A 136 -12.62 -2.62 13.87
C GLY A 136 -11.81 -3.56 12.96
N SER A 137 -10.64 -3.15 12.47
CA SER A 137 -9.78 -4.00 11.65
C SER A 137 -8.89 -4.91 12.52
N PRO A 138 -8.55 -6.13 12.05
CA PRO A 138 -7.79 -7.12 12.84
C PRO A 138 -6.28 -6.83 12.85
N MET A 139 -5.87 -5.71 13.45
CA MET A 139 -4.48 -5.25 13.52
C MET A 139 -3.52 -6.32 14.04
N GLY A 140 -3.91 -7.07 15.06
CA GLY A 140 -3.04 -8.09 15.67
C GLY A 140 -2.66 -9.22 14.71
N ARG A 141 -3.54 -9.57 13.76
CA ARG A 141 -3.21 -10.55 12.72
C ARG A 141 -2.10 -10.04 11.80
N ALA A 142 -2.15 -8.77 11.44
CA ALA A 142 -1.10 -8.13 10.64
C ALA A 142 0.23 -8.03 11.41
N MET A 143 0.18 -7.74 12.72
CA MET A 143 1.36 -7.65 13.56
C MET A 143 2.11 -8.98 13.66
N LEU A 144 1.42 -10.11 13.64
CA LEU A 144 2.05 -11.43 13.68
C LEU A 144 2.86 -11.78 12.44
N GLN A 145 2.72 -11.03 11.36
CA GLN A 145 3.46 -11.23 10.10
C GLN A 145 4.78 -10.44 10.03
N ILE A 146 5.15 -9.69 11.08
CA ILE A 146 6.41 -8.93 11.12
C ILE A 146 7.64 -9.85 11.09
N ARG A 147 7.46 -11.14 11.40
CA ARG A 147 8.52 -12.17 11.36
C ARG A 147 8.10 -13.37 10.51
N PRO A 148 8.05 -13.24 9.18
CA PRO A 148 7.74 -14.38 8.31
C PRO A 148 8.85 -15.46 8.32
N ASP A 149 10.12 -15.08 8.55
CA ASP A 149 11.28 -15.90 8.20
C ASP A 149 12.05 -16.48 9.41
N THR A 150 11.52 -16.42 10.62
CA THR A 150 12.19 -17.09 11.73
C THR A 150 11.69 -18.52 11.86
N GLU A 151 12.58 -19.48 11.66
CA GLU A 151 12.40 -20.93 11.87
C GLU A 151 11.94 -21.30 13.29
N THR A 152 11.86 -20.34 14.18
CA THR A 152 11.37 -20.55 15.54
C THR A 152 9.86 -20.69 15.51
N PRO A 153 9.29 -21.86 15.86
CA PRO A 153 7.85 -22.02 15.94
C PRO A 153 7.30 -20.99 16.94
N ILE A 154 6.45 -20.10 16.45
CA ILE A 154 5.79 -19.10 17.29
C ILE A 154 4.75 -19.85 18.12
N THR A 155 5.18 -20.38 19.26
CA THR A 155 4.30 -20.99 20.25
C THR A 155 3.62 -19.91 21.08
N ASP A 156 2.46 -20.22 21.67
CA ASP A 156 1.80 -19.30 22.61
C ASP A 156 2.63 -19.01 23.86
N ALA A 157 3.70 -19.80 24.11
CA ALA A 157 4.67 -19.58 25.18
C ALA A 157 5.64 -18.42 24.90
N TYR A 158 5.78 -17.97 23.66
CA TYR A 158 6.70 -16.89 23.33
C TYR A 158 6.04 -15.52 23.50
N PHE A 159 6.67 -14.67 24.30
CA PHE A 159 6.25 -13.28 24.47
C PHE A 159 7.04 -12.35 23.57
N TRP A 160 6.32 -11.59 22.78
CA TRP A 160 6.91 -10.60 21.88
C TRP A 160 7.35 -9.36 22.65
N PRO A 161 8.53 -8.80 22.35
CA PRO A 161 9.01 -7.60 23.04
C PRO A 161 8.06 -6.41 22.86
N ARG A 162 7.75 -5.76 23.98
CA ARG A 162 6.86 -4.58 23.99
C ARG A 162 7.22 -3.55 22.92
N ARG A 163 8.52 -3.20 22.80
CA ARG A 163 8.97 -2.16 21.85
C ARG A 163 8.66 -2.52 20.41
N LEU A 164 8.82 -3.77 20.04
CA LEU A 164 8.49 -4.25 18.69
C LEU A 164 6.99 -4.15 18.44
N LEU A 165 6.18 -4.64 19.39
CA LEU A 165 4.73 -4.59 19.29
C LEU A 165 4.19 -3.16 19.25
N ASP A 166 4.69 -2.27 20.10
CA ASP A 166 4.27 -0.86 20.12
C ASP A 166 4.61 -0.15 18.80
N SER A 167 5.82 -0.40 18.26
CA SER A 167 6.22 0.15 16.97
C SER A 167 5.35 -0.37 15.83
N ALA A 168 5.03 -1.66 15.82
CA ALA A 168 4.18 -2.28 14.82
C ALA A 168 2.74 -1.76 14.89
N ALA A 169 2.17 -1.68 16.10
CA ALA A 169 0.84 -1.15 16.30
C ALA A 169 0.73 0.31 15.87
N CYS A 170 1.72 1.14 16.24
CA CYS A 170 1.78 2.52 15.80
C CYS A 170 1.92 2.64 14.27
N SER A 171 2.72 1.78 13.63
CA SER A 171 2.87 1.78 12.18
C SER A 171 1.59 1.38 11.46
N TYR A 172 0.92 0.34 11.95
CA TYR A 172 -0.37 -0.08 11.41
C TYR A 172 -1.40 1.06 11.48
N ALA A 173 -1.55 1.66 12.66
CA ALA A 173 -2.51 2.75 12.86
C ALA A 173 -2.17 3.97 12.00
N TRP A 174 -0.89 4.32 11.88
CA TRP A 174 -0.43 5.41 11.03
C TRP A 174 -0.81 5.17 9.57
N VAL A 175 -0.49 3.98 9.03
CA VAL A 175 -0.81 3.63 7.65
C VAL A 175 -2.31 3.64 7.40
N TYR A 176 -3.07 3.05 8.32
CA TYR A 176 -4.54 3.04 8.22
C TYR A 176 -5.10 4.46 8.14
N ASP A 177 -4.72 5.34 9.08
CA ASP A 177 -5.22 6.72 9.13
C ASP A 177 -4.78 7.54 7.92
N GLN A 178 -3.52 7.41 7.48
CA GLN A 178 -3.02 8.11 6.29
C GLN A 178 -3.75 7.64 5.02
N THR A 179 -3.97 6.33 4.88
CA THR A 179 -4.70 5.78 3.72
C THR A 179 -6.16 6.24 3.72
N ARG A 180 -6.83 6.26 4.88
CA ARG A 180 -8.18 6.81 5.01
C ARG A 180 -8.23 8.28 4.58
N ALA A 181 -7.32 9.09 5.09
CA ALA A 181 -7.25 10.50 4.73
C ALA A 181 -6.94 10.72 3.24
N LEU A 182 -6.07 9.88 2.64
CA LEU A 182 -5.80 9.91 1.21
C LEU A 182 -7.05 9.62 0.38
N ILE A 183 -7.79 8.56 0.75
CA ILE A 183 -9.04 8.18 0.09
C ILE A 183 -10.05 9.33 0.14
N GLU A 184 -10.24 9.91 1.30
CA GLU A 184 -11.19 11.01 1.51
C GLU A 184 -10.76 12.29 0.78
N GLN A 185 -9.49 12.69 0.89
CA GLN A 185 -8.96 13.92 0.29
C GLN A 185 -9.06 13.91 -1.24
N HIS A 186 -8.82 12.76 -1.87
CA HIS A 186 -8.79 12.64 -3.32
C HIS A 186 -10.03 11.95 -3.90
N ALA A 187 -11.00 11.59 -3.05
CA ALA A 187 -12.21 10.86 -3.42
C ALA A 187 -11.88 9.61 -4.26
N LEU A 188 -10.93 8.80 -3.78
CA LEU A 188 -10.48 7.62 -4.51
C LEU A 188 -11.61 6.60 -4.64
N THR A 189 -11.69 5.95 -5.80
CA THR A 189 -12.64 4.86 -6.09
C THR A 189 -12.01 3.48 -5.90
N SER A 190 -10.67 3.43 -5.94
CA SER A 190 -9.90 2.21 -5.69
C SER A 190 -8.50 2.55 -5.16
N ILE A 191 -7.92 1.56 -4.45
CA ILE A 191 -6.50 1.58 -4.09
C ILE A 191 -5.81 0.32 -4.60
N VAL A 192 -4.55 0.46 -4.96
CA VAL A 192 -3.68 -0.62 -5.42
C VAL A 192 -2.52 -0.74 -4.46
N ILE A 193 -2.29 -1.96 -3.95
CA ILE A 193 -1.34 -2.25 -2.88
C ILE A 193 -0.45 -3.41 -3.32
N TYR A 194 0.83 -3.39 -2.93
CA TYR A 194 1.72 -4.51 -3.16
C TYR A 194 1.33 -5.71 -2.29
N ASN A 195 1.12 -6.87 -2.91
CA ASN A 195 1.06 -8.21 -2.29
C ASN A 195 0.01 -8.40 -1.16
N GLY A 196 -0.27 -7.40 -0.32
CA GLY A 196 -1.26 -7.48 0.76
C GLY A 196 -0.86 -8.34 1.97
N ARG A 197 0.38 -8.83 2.06
CA ARG A 197 0.81 -9.73 3.13
C ARG A 197 1.46 -9.02 4.31
N PHE A 198 2.19 -7.93 4.06
CA PHE A 198 2.93 -7.23 5.08
C PHE A 198 2.04 -6.36 5.98
N LEU A 199 2.57 -5.99 7.14
CA LEU A 199 1.87 -5.16 8.13
C LEU A 199 1.25 -3.90 7.53
N HIS A 200 2.04 -3.18 6.73
CA HIS A 200 1.63 -1.92 6.14
C HIS A 200 0.58 -2.11 5.05
N ASP A 201 0.77 -3.11 4.20
CA ASP A 201 -0.17 -3.45 3.14
C ASP A 201 -1.55 -3.83 3.71
N ARG A 202 -1.55 -4.63 4.79
CA ARG A 202 -2.79 -4.99 5.48
C ARG A 202 -3.49 -3.81 6.12
N ALA A 203 -2.73 -2.84 6.64
CA ALA A 203 -3.31 -1.63 7.20
C ALA A 203 -3.97 -0.77 6.11
N ALA A 204 -3.30 -0.61 4.96
CA ALA A 204 -3.85 0.11 3.83
C ALA A 204 -5.08 -0.61 3.23
N SER A 205 -5.03 -1.94 3.11
CA SER A 205 -6.16 -2.77 2.68
C SER A 205 -7.37 -2.56 3.59
N ALA A 206 -7.18 -2.70 4.89
CA ALA A 206 -8.24 -2.51 5.88
C ALA A 206 -8.84 -1.09 5.84
N ALA A 207 -8.04 -0.08 5.54
CA ALA A 207 -8.51 1.29 5.36
C ALA A 207 -9.38 1.43 4.11
N GLY A 208 -9.00 0.80 3.00
CA GLY A 208 -9.77 0.77 1.76
C GLY A 208 -11.10 0.04 1.94
N GLU A 209 -11.07 -1.14 2.55
CA GLU A 209 -12.27 -1.94 2.87
C GLU A 209 -13.24 -1.15 3.76
N ALA A 210 -12.72 -0.51 4.82
CA ALA A 210 -13.53 0.33 5.71
C ALA A 210 -14.08 1.60 5.02
N ALA A 211 -13.46 2.04 3.93
CA ALA A 211 -13.96 3.12 3.08
C ALA A 211 -15.02 2.66 2.08
N GLY A 212 -15.21 1.34 1.91
CA GLY A 212 -16.12 0.78 0.92
C GLY A 212 -15.64 0.94 -0.54
N ILE A 213 -14.33 1.14 -0.75
CA ILE A 213 -13.74 1.23 -2.09
C ILE A 213 -13.09 -0.09 -2.50
N ARG A 214 -12.80 -0.25 -3.79
CA ARG A 214 -12.09 -1.43 -4.29
C ARG A 214 -10.65 -1.44 -3.80
N VAL A 215 -10.20 -2.60 -3.32
CA VAL A 215 -8.80 -2.86 -2.99
C VAL A 215 -8.24 -3.86 -4.00
N LEU A 216 -7.21 -3.45 -4.71
CA LEU A 216 -6.54 -4.25 -5.73
C LEU A 216 -5.12 -4.54 -5.26
N TYR A 217 -4.62 -5.71 -5.62
CA TYR A 217 -3.26 -6.12 -5.31
C TYR A 217 -2.46 -6.32 -6.57
N TYR A 218 -1.20 -5.90 -6.54
CA TYR A 218 -0.23 -6.27 -7.56
C TYR A 218 0.91 -7.05 -6.92
N ASP A 219 1.48 -7.96 -7.67
CA ASP A 219 2.65 -8.74 -7.27
C ASP A 219 3.64 -8.81 -8.43
N THR A 220 4.89 -9.07 -8.13
CA THR A 220 5.97 -9.16 -9.13
C THR A 220 5.97 -10.48 -9.91
N GLY A 221 4.97 -11.33 -9.68
CA GLY A 221 4.85 -12.60 -10.39
C GLY A 221 6.01 -13.55 -10.10
N GLY A 222 6.31 -13.77 -8.82
CA GLY A 222 7.32 -14.75 -8.41
C GLY A 222 7.00 -16.12 -9.02
N ILE A 223 8.04 -16.80 -9.50
CA ILE A 223 7.94 -18.10 -10.19
C ILE A 223 7.44 -19.22 -9.24
N ASP A 224 7.44 -18.98 -7.94
CA ASP A 224 6.93 -19.93 -6.94
C ASP A 224 5.44 -19.70 -6.72
N THR A 225 4.66 -20.54 -7.37
CA THR A 225 3.20 -20.52 -7.43
C THR A 225 2.49 -21.16 -6.23
N ASP A 226 3.15 -21.37 -5.14
CA ASP A 226 2.51 -21.87 -3.92
C ASP A 226 1.88 -20.75 -3.10
N PHE A 227 0.83 -20.16 -3.67
CA PHE A 227 -0.10 -19.31 -2.94
C PHE A 227 -1.30 -20.13 -2.51
N ASP A 228 -1.21 -20.77 -1.36
CA ASP A 228 -2.41 -21.20 -0.65
C ASP A 228 -3.16 -19.97 -0.15
N LEU A 229 -4.29 -19.69 -0.79
CA LEU A 229 -5.26 -18.67 -0.41
C LEU A 229 -6.00 -19.05 0.89
#